data_8c15a5ccabcd2b1dc7982f3ca5009ad7
#
_entry.id   8c15a5ccabcd2b1dc7982f3ca5009ad7
#
_cell.length_a   1.000
_cell.length_b   1.000
_cell.length_c   1.000
_cell.angle_alpha   90.00
_cell.angle_beta   90.00
_cell.angle_gamma   90.00
#
_symmetry.space_group_name_H-M   'P 1'
#
loop_
_entity.id
_entity.type
_entity.pdbx_description
1 polymer ?
#
loop_
_entity_poly.entity_id
_entity_poly.type
_entity_poly.pdbx_seq_one_letter_code
_entity_poly.pdbx_strand_id
1 'polypeptide(L)'
;MDGADGTDLANGTDGRGGGLRAHIGSFTSGGGRGITSAAVDPATGALTLLSATDAVADPSYLTLDRDTGVLYAVSETEQGAAAAFRPTPEGLTALGPAVRVGGSGPTHLGVAGRRLLTANYTSGSVSSLPLAADGSFSGPASVLAHEGSGPDESRQERPHAHQVLPDPSGRWVLSVDLGTDSVRVCAPDPATGALRLHGETVLRAGTGPRHLAFHPGGEVVYVLHELEPQLTVCRWNAGSGQLEPIDEVPVASAAVSGAVRAYPSAVVPSPDGRFVWAAVRGADAIATLSLADGAERPRLVGSVDCGGSWPRDLAVDPSGRRLYAANERSGDVTWFDVDPLTGQPRRAGSVAVPAATCVVFV
;
A
#
# COMPACT_ATOMS: atom_id res chain seq x y z
N MET A 1 7.85 8.98 59.72
CA MET A 1 8.24 7.59 59.40
C MET A 1 7.34 7.16 58.27
N ASP A 2 7.86 7.32 57.11
CA ASP A 2 8.32 6.31 56.15
C ASP A 2 7.16 5.73 55.37
N GLY A 3 7.11 5.67 54.10
CA GLY A 3 8.08 5.86 53.02
C GLY A 3 7.33 5.82 51.72
N ALA A 4 7.85 6.60 50.82
CA ALA A 4 7.47 6.57 49.42
C ALA A 4 7.81 5.19 48.83
N ASP A 5 6.91 4.68 47.96
CA ASP A 5 7.33 3.67 46.99
C ASP A 5 6.78 4.08 45.62
N GLY A 6 7.68 4.69 44.86
CA GLY A 6 7.49 5.00 43.48
C GLY A 6 7.71 3.75 42.63
N THR A 7 6.68 3.22 42.04
CA THR A 7 6.83 2.21 40.98
C THR A 7 7.17 2.90 39.67
N ASP A 8 8.47 2.91 39.39
CA ASP A 8 9.05 3.14 38.08
C ASP A 8 8.48 2.13 37.07
N LEU A 9 7.60 2.58 36.18
CA LEU A 9 7.25 1.82 35.01
C LEU A 9 8.43 1.88 34.03
N ALA A 10 9.33 0.93 34.20
CA ALA A 10 10.42 0.69 33.28
C ALA A 10 9.85 0.46 31.86
N ASN A 11 10.12 1.41 30.97
CA ASN A 11 10.04 1.25 29.53
C ASN A 11 10.86 0.02 29.13
N GLY A 12 10.19 -1.07 28.79
CA GLY A 12 10.80 -2.22 28.15
C GLY A 12 11.29 -1.83 26.76
N THR A 13 12.54 -1.38 26.67
CA THR A 13 13.27 -1.35 25.40
C THR A 13 13.59 -2.78 25.05
N ASP A 14 12.81 -3.37 24.15
CA ASP A 14 13.17 -4.62 23.49
C ASP A 14 14.52 -4.44 22.81
N GLY A 15 15.49 -5.24 23.25
CA GLY A 15 16.90 -5.16 22.89
C GLY A 15 17.21 -5.62 21.45
N ARG A 16 16.58 -5.01 20.44
CA ARG A 16 17.04 -5.05 19.05
C ARG A 16 17.63 -3.69 18.72
N GLY A 17 18.93 -3.59 18.85
CA GLY A 17 19.72 -2.37 18.59
C GLY A 17 19.80 -1.98 17.10
N GLY A 18 18.66 -1.76 16.45
CA GLY A 18 18.58 -1.22 15.10
C GLY A 18 17.58 -0.06 15.09
N GLY A 19 18.02 1.18 14.77
CA GLY A 19 17.10 2.31 14.55
C GLY A 19 16.10 2.00 13.41
N LEU A 20 14.97 2.73 13.38
CA LEU A 20 13.94 2.62 12.34
C LEU A 20 14.57 2.69 10.94
N ARG A 21 14.16 1.79 10.08
CA ARG A 21 14.60 1.74 8.67
C ARG A 21 13.42 1.84 7.73
N ALA A 22 13.71 2.32 6.53
CA ALA A 22 12.80 2.32 5.41
C ALA A 22 13.41 1.52 4.25
N HIS A 23 12.59 0.75 3.54
CA HIS A 23 12.93 0.14 2.27
C HIS A 23 12.06 0.76 1.19
N ILE A 24 12.71 1.18 0.10
CA ILE A 24 12.09 1.93 -0.99
C ILE A 24 12.20 1.10 -2.26
N GLY A 25 11.06 0.73 -2.84
CA GLY A 25 11.00 0.08 -4.15
C GLY A 25 11.18 1.07 -5.28
N SER A 26 11.74 0.63 -6.39
CA SER A 26 11.91 1.46 -7.58
C SER A 26 11.90 0.63 -8.86
N PHE A 27 11.41 1.21 -9.97
CA PHE A 27 11.51 0.57 -11.28
C PHE A 27 12.95 0.56 -11.79
N THR A 28 13.55 -0.62 -11.89
CA THR A 28 14.89 -0.79 -12.49
C THR A 28 14.88 -0.45 -13.97
N SER A 29 13.80 -0.77 -14.67
CA SER A 29 13.56 -0.37 -16.08
C SER A 29 13.44 1.14 -16.27
N GLY A 30 13.06 1.89 -15.22
CA GLY A 30 13.01 3.35 -15.18
C GLY A 30 14.29 4.01 -14.67
N GLY A 31 15.39 3.26 -14.51
CA GLY A 31 16.66 3.76 -13.98
C GLY A 31 16.78 3.72 -12.46
N GLY A 32 15.83 3.09 -11.78
CA GLY A 32 15.87 2.81 -10.33
C GLY A 32 16.93 1.78 -9.96
N ARG A 33 17.29 1.74 -8.67
CA ARG A 33 18.31 0.84 -8.13
C ARG A 33 17.73 -0.43 -7.51
N GLY A 34 16.48 -0.75 -7.83
CA GLY A 34 15.77 -1.88 -7.22
C GLY A 34 15.23 -1.51 -5.83
N ILE A 35 15.61 -2.21 -4.78
CA ILE A 35 15.18 -1.91 -3.40
C ILE A 35 16.29 -1.16 -2.68
N THR A 36 16.05 0.08 -2.32
CA THR A 36 16.97 0.93 -1.57
C THR A 36 16.63 0.88 -0.08
N SER A 37 17.61 0.58 0.76
CA SER A 37 17.52 0.63 2.23
C SER A 37 18.00 1.98 2.75
N ALA A 38 17.27 2.57 3.69
CA ALA A 38 17.60 3.84 4.31
C ALA A 38 17.44 3.78 5.84
N ALA A 39 18.28 4.51 6.56
CA ALA A 39 18.05 4.82 7.98
C ALA A 39 17.08 6.00 8.08
N VAL A 40 16.20 5.95 9.07
CA VAL A 40 15.25 7.01 9.38
C VAL A 40 15.70 7.73 10.63
N ASP A 41 15.94 9.02 10.55
CA ASP A 41 16.23 9.86 11.72
C ASP A 41 14.95 10.00 12.57
N PRO A 42 14.95 9.56 13.82
CA PRO A 42 13.74 9.55 14.65
C PRO A 42 13.22 10.94 15.00
N ALA A 43 14.09 11.95 15.03
CA ALA A 43 13.71 13.32 15.36
C ALA A 43 13.12 14.06 14.16
N THR A 44 13.70 13.91 12.97
CA THR A 44 13.37 14.69 11.78
C THR A 44 12.65 13.89 10.69
N GLY A 45 12.68 12.56 10.76
CA GLY A 45 12.18 11.68 9.70
C GLY A 45 13.07 11.63 8.45
N ALA A 46 14.22 12.30 8.47
CA ALA A 46 15.12 12.32 7.33
C ALA A 46 15.64 10.94 6.98
N LEU A 47 15.66 10.64 5.68
CA LEU A 47 16.17 9.39 5.14
C LEU A 47 17.64 9.53 4.77
N THR A 48 18.48 8.63 5.32
CA THR A 48 19.88 8.48 4.89
C THR A 48 20.03 7.15 4.17
N LEU A 49 20.34 7.18 2.87
CA LEU A 49 20.49 5.97 2.06
C LEU A 49 21.70 5.15 2.55
N LEU A 50 21.50 3.84 2.70
CA LEU A 50 22.52 2.90 3.20
C LEU A 50 23.04 1.99 2.09
N SER A 51 22.15 1.26 1.44
CA SER A 51 22.46 0.27 0.42
C SER A 51 21.32 0.14 -0.59
N ALA A 52 21.56 -0.55 -1.69
CA ALA A 52 20.52 -0.91 -2.65
C ALA A 52 20.82 -2.30 -3.21
N THR A 53 19.77 -3.02 -3.61
CA THR A 53 19.84 -4.32 -4.29
C THR A 53 18.93 -4.33 -5.50
N ASP A 54 19.44 -4.83 -6.62
CA ASP A 54 18.74 -5.10 -7.88
C ASP A 54 18.48 -6.59 -8.12
N ALA A 55 18.51 -7.38 -7.03
CA ALA A 55 18.30 -8.83 -7.07
C ALA A 55 16.93 -9.25 -7.65
N VAL A 56 15.99 -8.32 -7.78
CA VAL A 56 14.69 -8.49 -8.42
C VAL A 56 14.42 -7.32 -9.37
N ALA A 57 13.92 -7.62 -10.57
CA ALA A 57 13.60 -6.59 -11.56
C ALA A 57 12.30 -5.89 -11.19
N ASP A 58 12.25 -4.58 -11.35
CA ASP A 58 11.08 -3.73 -11.14
C ASP A 58 10.32 -4.03 -9.82
N PRO A 59 10.98 -3.94 -8.65
CA PRO A 59 10.32 -4.14 -7.36
C PRO A 59 9.45 -2.94 -7.01
N SER A 60 8.32 -2.82 -7.71
CA SER A 60 7.43 -1.65 -7.65
C SER A 60 6.58 -1.59 -6.39
N TYR A 61 6.41 -2.70 -5.66
CA TYR A 61 5.70 -2.74 -4.39
C TYR A 61 6.37 -3.69 -3.41
N LEU A 62 6.39 -3.28 -2.14
CA LEU A 62 7.01 -4.00 -1.04
C LEU A 62 5.99 -4.20 0.09
N THR A 63 6.11 -5.30 0.83
CA THR A 63 5.40 -5.49 2.10
C THR A 63 6.28 -6.21 3.12
N LEU A 64 6.11 -5.87 4.40
CA LEU A 64 6.77 -6.53 5.53
C LEU A 64 5.80 -7.50 6.20
N ASP A 65 6.17 -8.75 6.27
CA ASP A 65 5.55 -9.68 7.22
C ASP A 65 6.11 -9.41 8.62
N ARG A 66 5.26 -8.87 9.49
CA ARG A 66 5.67 -8.49 10.86
C ARG A 66 5.93 -9.70 11.75
N ASP A 67 5.34 -10.86 11.44
CA ASP A 67 5.50 -12.08 12.24
C ASP A 67 6.86 -12.73 12.00
N THR A 68 7.33 -12.76 10.75
CA THR A 68 8.62 -13.35 10.38
C THR A 68 9.73 -12.34 10.21
N GLY A 69 9.41 -11.05 10.07
CA GLY A 69 10.34 -9.98 9.75
C GLY A 69 10.89 -10.05 8.31
N VAL A 70 10.20 -10.77 7.41
CA VAL A 70 10.58 -10.91 6.01
C VAL A 70 9.94 -9.80 5.17
N LEU A 71 10.75 -9.13 4.37
CA LEU A 71 10.30 -8.18 3.36
C LEU A 71 10.07 -8.91 2.04
N TYR A 72 8.88 -8.73 1.46
CA TYR A 72 8.56 -9.25 0.14
C TYR A 72 8.49 -8.13 -0.88
N ALA A 73 8.87 -8.45 -2.12
CA ALA A 73 8.80 -7.56 -3.27
C ALA A 73 8.11 -8.24 -4.44
N VAL A 74 7.30 -7.53 -5.19
CA VAL A 74 6.89 -7.96 -6.53
C VAL A 74 8.04 -7.78 -7.51
N SER A 75 7.99 -8.50 -8.64
CA SER A 75 8.70 -8.15 -9.87
C SER A 75 7.64 -7.79 -10.90
N GLU A 76 7.40 -6.50 -11.08
CA GLU A 76 6.35 -5.98 -11.99
C GLU A 76 6.80 -6.10 -13.44
N THR A 77 6.93 -7.34 -13.89
CA THR A 77 7.36 -7.71 -15.24
C THR A 77 6.31 -8.56 -15.93
N GLU A 78 6.43 -8.73 -17.24
CA GLU A 78 5.53 -9.60 -18.01
C GLU A 78 5.50 -11.04 -17.47
N GLN A 79 6.64 -11.53 -16.99
CA GLN A 79 6.70 -12.87 -16.43
C GLN A 79 6.22 -12.98 -14.99
N GLY A 80 6.02 -11.89 -14.29
CA GLY A 80 5.50 -11.78 -12.94
C GLY A 80 6.16 -12.71 -11.90
N ALA A 81 6.82 -12.12 -10.92
CA ALA A 81 7.47 -12.87 -9.84
C ALA A 81 7.33 -12.14 -8.50
N ALA A 82 7.67 -12.84 -7.41
CA ALA A 82 7.84 -12.27 -6.08
C ALA A 82 9.18 -12.74 -5.50
N ALA A 83 9.82 -11.90 -4.70
CA ALA A 83 11.06 -12.20 -3.99
C ALA A 83 10.90 -11.96 -2.49
N ALA A 84 11.64 -12.72 -1.68
CA ALA A 84 11.64 -12.61 -0.23
C ALA A 84 13.04 -12.22 0.26
N PHE A 85 13.10 -11.26 1.19
CA PHE A 85 14.34 -10.73 1.73
C PHE A 85 14.30 -10.67 3.26
N ARG A 86 15.43 -10.93 3.89
CA ARG A 86 15.62 -10.66 5.31
C ARG A 86 16.36 -9.34 5.47
N PRO A 87 15.77 -8.34 6.16
CA PRO A 87 16.48 -7.14 6.54
C PRO A 87 17.67 -7.45 7.46
N THR A 88 18.82 -6.86 7.17
CA THR A 88 20.05 -6.96 7.97
C THR A 88 20.60 -5.56 8.25
N PRO A 89 21.58 -5.41 9.15
CA PRO A 89 22.25 -4.12 9.38
C PRO A 89 22.85 -3.52 8.10
N GLU A 90 23.30 -4.34 7.18
CA GLU A 90 23.97 -3.94 5.94
C GLU A 90 22.99 -3.70 4.78
N GLY A 91 21.73 -4.17 4.90
CA GLY A 91 20.73 -4.04 3.84
C GLY A 91 19.73 -5.19 3.79
N LEU A 92 19.60 -5.82 2.63
CA LEU A 92 18.67 -6.93 2.38
C LEU A 92 19.42 -8.17 1.91
N THR A 93 19.12 -9.32 2.51
CA THR A 93 19.61 -10.64 2.06
C THR A 93 18.44 -11.43 1.50
N ALA A 94 18.56 -11.89 0.24
CA ALA A 94 17.53 -12.71 -0.39
C ALA A 94 17.41 -14.09 0.31
N LEU A 95 16.16 -14.56 0.52
CA LEU A 95 15.83 -15.87 1.09
C LEU A 95 15.64 -16.94 0.00
N GLY A 96 16.32 -16.78 -1.12
CA GLY A 96 16.24 -17.68 -2.28
C GLY A 96 15.97 -16.90 -3.58
N PRO A 97 15.81 -17.62 -4.69
CA PRO A 97 15.48 -16.99 -5.97
C PRO A 97 14.05 -16.44 -5.96
N ALA A 98 13.79 -15.45 -6.82
CA ALA A 98 12.43 -14.99 -7.08
C ALA A 98 11.56 -16.12 -7.67
N VAL A 99 10.29 -16.19 -7.26
CA VAL A 99 9.33 -17.25 -7.61
C VAL A 99 8.25 -16.68 -8.51
N ARG A 100 7.86 -17.42 -9.54
CA ARG A 100 6.75 -17.04 -10.41
C ARG A 100 5.44 -16.94 -9.65
N VAL A 101 4.71 -15.84 -9.83
CA VAL A 101 3.38 -15.66 -9.23
C VAL A 101 2.25 -16.27 -10.05
N GLY A 102 2.53 -16.69 -11.29
CA GLY A 102 1.54 -17.29 -12.20
C GLY A 102 0.66 -16.29 -12.94
N GLY A 103 0.89 -14.99 -12.75
CA GLY A 103 0.26 -13.89 -13.48
C GLY A 103 1.30 -12.88 -13.97
N SER A 104 0.87 -11.95 -14.83
CA SER A 104 1.71 -10.89 -15.43
C SER A 104 1.52 -9.55 -14.74
N GLY A 105 2.59 -8.76 -14.62
CA GLY A 105 2.58 -7.41 -14.09
C GLY A 105 2.02 -7.34 -12.67
N PRO A 106 2.58 -8.07 -11.66
CA PRO A 106 2.14 -7.93 -10.29
C PRO A 106 2.49 -6.54 -9.76
N THR A 107 1.46 -5.76 -9.39
CA THR A 107 1.59 -4.36 -8.94
C THR A 107 1.48 -4.20 -7.44
N HIS A 108 0.98 -5.21 -6.74
CA HIS A 108 0.77 -5.17 -5.30
C HIS A 108 0.91 -6.54 -4.68
N LEU A 109 1.31 -6.58 -3.40
CA LEU A 109 1.33 -7.80 -2.61
C LEU A 109 0.93 -7.55 -1.15
N GLY A 110 0.42 -8.61 -0.51
CA GLY A 110 0.05 -8.61 0.90
C GLY A 110 0.33 -9.97 1.52
N VAL A 111 0.39 -10.02 2.86
CA VAL A 111 0.58 -11.27 3.59
C VAL A 111 -0.70 -11.63 4.35
N ALA A 112 -1.19 -12.85 4.20
CA ALA A 112 -2.34 -13.38 4.90
C ALA A 112 -1.99 -14.73 5.54
N GLY A 113 -1.75 -14.74 6.83
CA GLY A 113 -1.23 -15.92 7.53
C GLY A 113 0.08 -16.40 6.89
N ARG A 114 0.12 -17.66 6.46
CA ARG A 114 1.31 -18.23 5.79
C ARG A 114 1.20 -18.20 4.26
N ARG A 115 0.70 -17.09 3.73
CA ARG A 115 0.52 -16.87 2.29
C ARG A 115 0.96 -15.49 1.88
N LEU A 116 1.74 -15.41 0.80
CA LEU A 116 1.92 -14.19 0.06
C LEU A 116 0.84 -14.11 -1.02
N LEU A 117 0.17 -12.98 -1.08
CA LEU A 117 -0.84 -12.68 -2.08
C LEU A 117 -0.27 -11.67 -3.08
N THR A 118 -0.60 -11.78 -4.37
CA THR A 118 -0.24 -10.77 -5.38
C THR A 118 -1.45 -10.39 -6.22
N ALA A 119 -1.56 -9.10 -6.56
CA ALA A 119 -2.48 -8.60 -7.56
C ALA A 119 -1.69 -8.42 -8.87
N ASN A 120 -2.10 -9.14 -9.92
CA ASN A 120 -1.40 -9.19 -11.20
C ASN A 120 -2.17 -8.36 -12.21
N TYR A 121 -1.77 -7.10 -12.37
CA TYR A 121 -2.49 -6.10 -13.15
C TYR A 121 -2.65 -6.49 -14.62
N THR A 122 -1.55 -6.86 -15.27
CA THR A 122 -1.57 -7.14 -16.72
C THR A 122 -2.39 -8.37 -17.07
N SER A 123 -2.38 -9.42 -16.23
CA SER A 123 -3.18 -10.63 -16.46
C SER A 123 -4.58 -10.59 -15.84
N GLY A 124 -4.92 -9.56 -15.06
CA GLY A 124 -6.22 -9.46 -14.41
C GLY A 124 -6.50 -10.64 -13.47
N SER A 125 -5.59 -10.92 -12.54
CA SER A 125 -5.70 -12.07 -11.64
C SER A 125 -5.10 -11.79 -10.27
N VAL A 126 -5.43 -12.62 -9.29
CA VAL A 126 -4.76 -12.62 -7.98
C VAL A 126 -4.12 -13.98 -7.74
N SER A 127 -2.97 -13.99 -7.08
CA SER A 127 -2.25 -15.22 -6.76
C SER A 127 -2.05 -15.39 -5.27
N SER A 128 -1.93 -16.65 -4.83
CA SER A 128 -1.63 -17.02 -3.45
C SER A 128 -0.47 -18.02 -3.45
N LEU A 129 0.66 -17.63 -2.84
CA LEU A 129 1.89 -18.41 -2.74
C LEU A 129 2.07 -18.91 -1.30
N PRO A 130 2.36 -20.21 -1.08
CA PRO A 130 2.61 -20.72 0.26
C PRO A 130 3.96 -20.27 0.80
N LEU A 131 4.00 -19.91 2.09
CA LEU A 131 5.20 -19.53 2.82
C LEU A 131 5.58 -20.62 3.85
N ALA A 132 6.88 -20.88 3.96
CA ALA A 132 7.47 -21.68 5.02
C ALA A 132 7.46 -20.91 6.36
N ALA A 133 7.82 -21.57 7.44
CA ALA A 133 7.84 -20.96 8.78
C ALA A 133 8.85 -19.81 8.91
N ASP A 134 9.91 -19.84 8.11
CA ASP A 134 10.96 -18.81 8.06
C ASP A 134 10.63 -17.66 7.10
N GLY A 135 9.45 -17.70 6.43
CA GLY A 135 8.99 -16.73 5.46
C GLY A 135 9.48 -16.98 4.03
N SER A 136 10.27 -18.04 3.77
CA SER A 136 10.64 -18.40 2.41
C SER A 136 9.46 -19.02 1.64
N PHE A 137 9.52 -19.01 0.30
CA PHE A 137 8.49 -19.65 -0.52
C PHE A 137 8.60 -21.19 -0.40
N SER A 138 7.45 -21.87 -0.23
CA SER A 138 7.42 -23.32 0.01
C SER A 138 6.69 -24.13 -1.06
N GLY A 139 6.21 -23.47 -2.13
CA GLY A 139 5.51 -24.15 -3.23
C GLY A 139 5.04 -23.20 -4.32
N PRO A 140 4.39 -23.74 -5.35
CA PRO A 140 3.90 -22.94 -6.48
C PRO A 140 2.71 -22.06 -6.08
N ALA A 141 2.49 -20.98 -6.85
CA ALA A 141 1.33 -20.14 -6.75
C ALA A 141 0.06 -20.87 -7.20
N SER A 142 -1.06 -20.59 -6.52
CA SER A 142 -2.40 -20.78 -7.06
C SER A 142 -2.91 -19.44 -7.58
N VAL A 143 -3.66 -19.44 -8.69
CA VAL A 143 -4.14 -18.24 -9.38
C VAL A 143 -5.65 -18.24 -9.46
N LEU A 144 -6.28 -17.12 -9.13
CA LEU A 144 -7.68 -16.84 -9.38
C LEU A 144 -7.76 -15.75 -10.45
N ALA A 145 -8.19 -16.11 -11.65
CA ALA A 145 -8.42 -15.16 -12.72
C ALA A 145 -9.69 -14.34 -12.44
N HIS A 146 -9.65 -13.06 -12.79
CA HIS A 146 -10.82 -12.20 -12.81
C HIS A 146 -11.46 -12.23 -14.22
N GLU A 147 -12.75 -11.86 -14.29
CA GLU A 147 -13.51 -11.77 -15.53
C GLU A 147 -14.26 -10.44 -15.57
N GLY A 148 -14.55 -9.94 -16.77
CA GLY A 148 -15.29 -8.71 -17.00
C GLY A 148 -14.48 -7.62 -17.69
N SER A 149 -15.07 -6.44 -17.82
CA SER A 149 -14.48 -5.22 -18.40
C SER A 149 -15.28 -4.00 -17.92
N GLY A 150 -14.76 -2.80 -18.16
CA GLY A 150 -15.41 -1.53 -17.86
C GLY A 150 -15.59 -0.68 -19.12
N PRO A 151 -16.11 0.55 -18.99
CA PRO A 151 -16.44 1.41 -20.11
C PRO A 151 -15.24 2.12 -20.76
N ASP A 152 -14.09 2.24 -20.10
CA ASP A 152 -12.88 2.85 -20.70
C ASP A 152 -12.15 1.79 -21.55
N GLU A 153 -12.34 1.83 -22.86
CA GLU A 153 -11.75 0.89 -23.81
C GLU A 153 -10.21 0.84 -23.76
N SER A 154 -9.57 1.89 -23.28
CA SER A 154 -8.10 1.99 -23.20
C SER A 154 -7.52 1.50 -21.88
N ARG A 155 -8.34 1.43 -20.83
CA ARG A 155 -7.89 1.12 -19.47
C ARG A 155 -8.69 0.00 -18.80
N GLN A 156 -9.84 -0.38 -19.38
CA GLN A 156 -10.78 -1.34 -18.80
C GLN A 156 -11.24 -2.38 -19.83
N GLU A 157 -10.43 -2.65 -20.85
CA GLU A 157 -10.73 -3.64 -21.91
C GLU A 157 -10.80 -5.07 -21.37
N ARG A 158 -10.27 -5.29 -20.18
CA ARG A 158 -10.24 -6.56 -19.42
C ARG A 158 -10.02 -6.28 -17.92
N PRO A 159 -10.05 -7.33 -17.06
CA PRO A 159 -9.71 -7.14 -15.67
C PRO A 159 -8.25 -6.67 -15.48
N HIS A 160 -8.06 -5.80 -14.49
CA HIS A 160 -6.77 -5.27 -14.06
C HIS A 160 -6.72 -5.25 -12.52
N ALA A 161 -6.46 -6.42 -11.91
CA ALA A 161 -6.31 -6.52 -10.46
C ALA A 161 -5.15 -5.64 -10.00
N HIS A 162 -5.43 -4.57 -9.25
CA HIS A 162 -4.43 -3.58 -8.88
C HIS A 162 -3.94 -3.71 -7.43
N GLN A 163 -4.80 -4.16 -6.53
CA GLN A 163 -4.44 -4.38 -5.13
C GLN A 163 -5.05 -5.67 -4.61
N VAL A 164 -4.35 -6.34 -3.69
CA VAL A 164 -4.86 -7.45 -2.89
C VAL A 164 -4.49 -7.25 -1.43
N LEU A 165 -5.47 -7.31 -0.52
CA LEU A 165 -5.27 -7.03 0.89
C LEU A 165 -6.10 -7.98 1.76
N PRO A 166 -5.53 -8.61 2.81
CA PRO A 166 -6.34 -9.31 3.80
C PRO A 166 -7.16 -8.30 4.61
N ASP A 167 -8.38 -8.71 5.01
CA ASP A 167 -9.17 -7.93 5.95
C ASP A 167 -8.56 -7.99 7.37
N PRO A 168 -8.88 -7.07 8.28
CA PRO A 168 -8.33 -7.05 9.62
C PRO A 168 -8.58 -8.32 10.45
N SER A 169 -9.62 -9.10 10.13
CA SER A 169 -9.92 -10.38 10.78
C SER A 169 -9.04 -11.53 10.26
N GLY A 170 -8.38 -11.37 9.13
CA GLY A 170 -7.64 -12.41 8.43
C GLY A 170 -8.48 -13.50 7.78
N ARG A 171 -9.82 -13.36 7.79
CA ARG A 171 -10.75 -14.34 7.20
C ARG A 171 -10.95 -14.15 5.70
N TRP A 172 -10.84 -12.91 5.25
CA TRP A 172 -11.15 -12.51 3.88
C TRP A 172 -9.94 -11.85 3.22
N VAL A 173 -9.94 -11.92 1.92
CA VAL A 173 -8.97 -11.20 1.07
C VAL A 173 -9.78 -10.35 0.10
N LEU A 174 -9.55 -9.04 0.10
CA LEU A 174 -10.14 -8.11 -0.84
C LEU A 174 -9.18 -7.88 -2.01
N SER A 175 -9.70 -7.94 -3.23
CA SER A 175 -8.97 -7.60 -4.45
C SER A 175 -9.68 -6.46 -5.16
N VAL A 176 -8.95 -5.38 -5.40
CA VAL A 176 -9.44 -4.22 -6.16
C VAL A 176 -9.11 -4.44 -7.64
N ASP A 177 -10.10 -4.29 -8.51
CA ASP A 177 -9.93 -4.46 -9.94
C ASP A 177 -10.31 -3.18 -10.70
N LEU A 178 -9.29 -2.52 -11.24
CA LEU A 178 -9.46 -1.28 -12.01
C LEU A 178 -10.23 -1.53 -13.31
N GLY A 179 -9.98 -2.65 -13.95
CA GLY A 179 -10.54 -2.97 -15.27
C GLY A 179 -12.03 -3.32 -15.25
N THR A 180 -12.56 -3.70 -14.08
CA THR A 180 -13.97 -4.14 -13.94
C THR A 180 -14.79 -3.25 -13.02
N ASP A 181 -14.24 -2.12 -12.56
CA ASP A 181 -14.88 -1.23 -11.59
C ASP A 181 -15.42 -1.97 -10.36
N SER A 182 -14.62 -2.91 -9.80
CA SER A 182 -15.12 -3.75 -8.71
C SER A 182 -14.10 -4.00 -7.60
N VAL A 183 -14.63 -4.38 -6.43
CA VAL A 183 -13.87 -4.99 -5.35
C VAL A 183 -14.38 -6.41 -5.15
N ARG A 184 -13.50 -7.38 -5.28
CA ARG A 184 -13.81 -8.79 -5.07
C ARG A 184 -13.39 -9.23 -3.69
N VAL A 185 -14.29 -9.93 -3.01
CA VAL A 185 -14.04 -10.55 -1.72
C VAL A 185 -13.78 -12.03 -1.94
N CYS A 186 -12.61 -12.48 -1.51
CA CYS A 186 -12.17 -13.86 -1.67
C CYS A 186 -12.04 -14.54 -0.30
N ALA A 187 -12.38 -15.82 -0.27
CA ALA A 187 -12.13 -16.70 0.87
C ALA A 187 -10.93 -17.61 0.57
N PRO A 188 -9.90 -17.65 1.43
CA PRO A 188 -8.85 -18.67 1.31
C PRO A 188 -9.43 -20.07 1.58
N ASP A 189 -9.15 -21.03 0.71
CA ASP A 189 -9.47 -22.42 0.95
C ASP A 189 -8.66 -22.96 2.16
N PRO A 190 -9.30 -23.52 3.18
CA PRO A 190 -8.61 -23.90 4.41
C PRO A 190 -7.53 -24.99 4.22
N ALA A 191 -7.67 -25.85 3.22
CA ALA A 191 -6.75 -26.96 2.98
C ALA A 191 -5.56 -26.55 2.10
N THR A 192 -5.83 -25.73 1.06
CA THR A 192 -4.84 -25.40 0.04
C THR A 192 -4.37 -23.95 0.11
N GLY A 193 -5.15 -23.05 0.74
CA GLY A 193 -4.96 -21.61 0.77
C GLY A 193 -5.16 -20.94 -0.60
N ALA A 194 -5.69 -21.67 -1.58
CA ALA A 194 -6.11 -21.07 -2.85
C ALA A 194 -7.28 -20.12 -2.62
N LEU A 195 -7.28 -18.98 -3.31
CA LEU A 195 -8.37 -18.01 -3.21
C LEU A 195 -9.58 -18.49 -4.01
N ARG A 196 -10.76 -18.32 -3.43
CA ARG A 196 -12.05 -18.54 -4.09
C ARG A 196 -12.89 -17.28 -3.98
N LEU A 197 -13.53 -16.89 -5.07
CA LEU A 197 -14.45 -15.77 -5.05
C LEU A 197 -15.62 -16.06 -4.10
N HIS A 198 -15.85 -15.18 -3.13
CA HIS A 198 -16.98 -15.20 -2.20
C HIS A 198 -18.07 -14.23 -2.66
N GLY A 199 -17.68 -13.02 -3.05
CA GLY A 199 -18.59 -11.98 -3.51
C GLY A 199 -17.86 -10.91 -4.31
N GLU A 200 -18.65 -10.11 -5.03
CA GLU A 200 -18.16 -8.97 -5.81
C GLU A 200 -19.04 -7.76 -5.51
N THR A 201 -18.41 -6.62 -5.27
CA THR A 201 -19.06 -5.32 -5.14
C THR A 201 -18.69 -4.48 -6.34
N VAL A 202 -19.67 -4.21 -7.20
CA VAL A 202 -19.51 -3.33 -8.36
C VAL A 202 -19.63 -1.89 -7.87
N LEU A 203 -18.69 -1.06 -8.31
CA LEU A 203 -18.63 0.36 -8.03
C LEU A 203 -19.13 1.15 -9.26
N ARG A 204 -19.10 2.47 -9.19
CA ARG A 204 -19.56 3.31 -10.31
C ARG A 204 -18.68 3.07 -11.54
N ALA A 205 -19.32 2.84 -12.66
CA ALA A 205 -18.66 2.50 -13.94
C ALA A 205 -17.71 3.62 -14.40
N GLY A 206 -16.53 3.25 -14.87
CA GLY A 206 -15.51 4.16 -15.38
C GLY A 206 -14.63 4.83 -14.33
N THR A 207 -14.79 4.48 -13.06
CA THR A 207 -13.99 5.08 -11.97
C THR A 207 -12.61 4.47 -11.82
N GLY A 208 -12.44 3.20 -12.17
CA GLY A 208 -11.19 2.47 -12.09
C GLY A 208 -10.63 2.41 -10.66
N PRO A 209 -11.22 1.61 -9.76
CA PRO A 209 -10.72 1.47 -8.40
C PRO A 209 -9.29 0.92 -8.41
N ARG A 210 -8.42 1.52 -7.61
CA ARG A 210 -6.98 1.21 -7.61
C ARG A 210 -6.49 0.64 -6.30
N HIS A 211 -6.66 1.37 -5.22
CA HIS A 211 -6.26 0.98 -3.88
C HIS A 211 -7.43 1.12 -2.91
N LEU A 212 -7.45 0.27 -1.89
CA LEU A 212 -8.32 0.42 -0.74
C LEU A 212 -7.52 0.44 0.57
N ALA A 213 -8.09 1.03 1.60
CA ALA A 213 -7.56 0.96 2.94
C ALA A 213 -8.69 0.81 3.96
N PHE A 214 -8.47 -0.02 4.98
CA PHE A 214 -9.38 -0.11 6.11
C PHE A 214 -9.15 1.05 7.07
N HIS A 215 -10.22 1.67 7.54
CA HIS A 215 -10.16 2.50 8.73
C HIS A 215 -9.65 1.66 9.91
N PRO A 216 -8.85 2.21 10.86
CA PRO A 216 -8.33 1.45 12.00
C PRO A 216 -9.40 0.72 12.83
N GLY A 217 -10.65 1.21 12.82
CA GLY A 217 -11.80 0.53 13.45
C GLY A 217 -12.25 -0.75 12.75
N GLY A 218 -11.78 -1.01 11.52
CA GLY A 218 -12.03 -2.26 10.79
C GLY A 218 -13.40 -2.38 10.10
N GLU A 219 -14.33 -1.45 10.33
CA GLU A 219 -15.71 -1.52 9.79
C GLU A 219 -15.96 -0.61 8.59
N VAL A 220 -15.01 0.25 8.25
CA VAL A 220 -15.07 1.17 7.10
C VAL A 220 -13.88 0.94 6.20
N VAL A 221 -14.13 0.95 4.90
CA VAL A 221 -13.13 0.80 3.83
C VAL A 221 -13.23 2.00 2.90
N TYR A 222 -12.07 2.56 2.56
CA TYR A 222 -11.92 3.63 1.60
C TYR A 222 -11.35 3.06 0.31
N VAL A 223 -12.09 3.11 -0.80
CA VAL A 223 -11.65 2.66 -2.13
C VAL A 223 -11.33 3.87 -2.99
N LEU A 224 -10.06 4.04 -3.30
CA LEU A 224 -9.57 5.14 -4.13
C LEU A 224 -9.59 4.76 -5.59
N HIS A 225 -10.12 5.65 -6.45
CA HIS A 225 -10.24 5.45 -7.88
C HIS A 225 -9.10 6.14 -8.64
N GLU A 226 -8.56 5.46 -9.66
CA GLU A 226 -7.48 6.00 -10.48
C GLU A 226 -7.99 6.89 -11.61
N LEU A 227 -9.08 6.48 -12.26
CA LEU A 227 -9.57 7.12 -13.50
C LEU A 227 -10.40 8.37 -13.20
N GLU A 228 -10.94 8.47 -12.00
CA GLU A 228 -11.60 9.66 -11.48
C GLU A 228 -11.04 10.02 -10.09
N PRO A 229 -10.87 11.32 -9.75
CA PRO A 229 -10.32 11.75 -8.47
C PRO A 229 -11.37 11.67 -7.34
N GLN A 230 -11.86 10.47 -7.09
CA GLN A 230 -12.91 10.13 -6.12
C GLN A 230 -12.43 9.02 -5.17
N LEU A 231 -13.08 8.93 -4.03
CA LEU A 231 -12.92 7.89 -3.03
C LEU A 231 -14.31 7.37 -2.67
N THR A 232 -14.57 6.08 -2.88
CA THR A 232 -15.80 5.45 -2.39
C THR A 232 -15.61 5.02 -0.94
N VAL A 233 -16.56 5.39 -0.10
CA VAL A 233 -16.66 4.94 1.29
C VAL A 233 -17.55 3.69 1.35
N CYS A 234 -17.06 2.63 1.95
CA CYS A 234 -17.81 1.38 2.09
C CYS A 234 -17.89 0.95 3.55
N ARG A 235 -19.02 0.34 3.94
CA ARG A 235 -19.10 -0.48 5.16
C ARG A 235 -18.56 -1.87 4.91
N TRP A 236 -17.82 -2.38 5.87
CA TRP A 236 -17.29 -3.73 5.85
C TRP A 236 -17.89 -4.60 6.94
N ASN A 237 -18.43 -5.74 6.57
CA ASN A 237 -18.91 -6.75 7.51
C ASN A 237 -17.99 -7.98 7.49
N ALA A 238 -17.04 -8.06 8.42
CA ALA A 238 -16.12 -9.19 8.53
C ALA A 238 -16.82 -10.53 8.84
N GLY A 239 -18.02 -10.50 9.42
CA GLY A 239 -18.81 -11.71 9.71
C GLY A 239 -19.31 -12.40 8.45
N SER A 240 -19.81 -11.62 7.48
CA SER A 240 -20.39 -12.12 6.22
C SER A 240 -19.45 -11.97 5.01
N GLY A 241 -18.37 -11.18 5.12
CA GLY A 241 -17.54 -10.83 3.98
C GLY A 241 -18.23 -9.89 2.98
N GLN A 242 -19.13 -9.03 3.48
CA GLN A 242 -19.88 -8.10 2.63
C GLN A 242 -19.29 -6.70 2.67
N LEU A 243 -19.07 -6.12 1.50
CA LEU A 243 -18.66 -4.75 1.28
C LEU A 243 -19.83 -3.97 0.68
N GLU A 244 -20.26 -2.89 1.35
CA GLU A 244 -21.40 -2.05 0.96
C GLU A 244 -20.95 -0.62 0.67
N PRO A 245 -20.96 -0.13 -0.58
CA PRO A 245 -20.71 1.28 -0.89
C PRO A 245 -21.81 2.17 -0.30
N ILE A 246 -21.43 3.24 0.40
CA ILE A 246 -22.38 4.14 1.07
C ILE A 246 -22.24 5.60 0.65
N ASP A 247 -21.08 6.04 0.18
CA ASP A 247 -20.84 7.43 -0.23
C ASP A 247 -19.65 7.52 -1.20
N GLU A 248 -19.57 8.62 -1.95
CA GLU A 248 -18.42 8.99 -2.78
C GLU A 248 -18.00 10.43 -2.47
N VAL A 249 -16.70 10.64 -2.23
CA VAL A 249 -16.14 11.95 -1.90
C VAL A 249 -14.97 12.30 -2.81
N PRO A 250 -14.82 13.59 -3.22
CA PRO A 250 -13.71 14.01 -4.06
C PRO A 250 -12.39 13.97 -3.27
N VAL A 251 -11.30 13.62 -3.94
CA VAL A 251 -9.92 13.70 -3.42
C VAL A 251 -9.09 14.80 -4.11
N ALA A 252 -9.70 15.54 -5.04
CA ALA A 252 -9.11 16.71 -5.65
C ALA A 252 -10.16 17.82 -5.76
N SER A 253 -9.73 19.08 -5.64
CA SER A 253 -10.64 20.21 -5.85
C SER A 253 -10.98 20.34 -7.35
N ALA A 254 -12.14 20.93 -7.66
CA ALA A 254 -12.55 21.19 -9.04
C ALA A 254 -11.54 22.04 -9.84
N ALA A 255 -10.82 22.94 -9.15
CA ALA A 255 -9.79 23.77 -9.77
C ALA A 255 -8.58 22.93 -10.23
N VAL A 256 -8.20 21.92 -9.46
CA VAL A 256 -7.10 20.99 -9.81
C VAL A 256 -7.54 20.05 -10.93
N SER A 257 -8.72 19.45 -10.83
CA SER A 257 -9.26 18.52 -11.82
C SER A 257 -9.52 19.15 -13.18
N GLY A 258 -9.72 20.45 -13.25
CA GLY A 258 -9.96 21.18 -14.51
C GLY A 258 -8.69 21.56 -15.28
N ALA A 259 -7.53 21.59 -14.62
CA ALA A 259 -6.28 22.05 -15.22
C ALA A 259 -5.40 20.90 -15.73
N VAL A 260 -5.41 19.75 -15.05
CA VAL A 260 -4.59 18.57 -15.37
C VAL A 260 -5.40 17.32 -15.06
N ARG A 261 -5.29 16.27 -15.89
CA ARG A 261 -5.92 14.99 -15.57
C ARG A 261 -5.27 14.39 -14.31
N ALA A 262 -6.07 14.25 -13.27
CA ALA A 262 -5.66 13.71 -11.98
C ALA A 262 -5.84 12.19 -11.95
N TYR A 263 -4.81 11.48 -11.46
CA TYR A 263 -4.80 10.02 -11.32
C TYR A 263 -4.45 9.65 -9.88
N PRO A 264 -5.43 9.55 -8.96
CA PRO A 264 -5.13 9.10 -7.61
C PRO A 264 -4.41 7.75 -7.60
N SER A 265 -3.54 7.55 -6.60
CA SER A 265 -2.67 6.36 -6.56
C SER A 265 -2.73 5.61 -5.26
N ALA A 266 -2.48 6.24 -4.12
CA ALA A 266 -2.45 5.60 -2.81
C ALA A 266 -3.42 6.27 -1.85
N VAL A 267 -4.01 5.49 -0.96
CA VAL A 267 -4.88 5.95 0.13
C VAL A 267 -4.38 5.37 1.44
N VAL A 268 -4.18 6.23 2.45
CA VAL A 268 -3.63 5.84 3.74
C VAL A 268 -4.40 6.54 4.86
N PRO A 269 -5.13 5.80 5.72
CA PRO A 269 -5.70 6.34 6.94
C PRO A 269 -4.62 6.63 7.99
N SER A 270 -4.85 7.66 8.82
CA SER A 270 -4.01 7.89 9.99
C SER A 270 -4.21 6.76 11.02
N PRO A 271 -3.14 6.34 11.74
CA PRO A 271 -3.26 5.27 12.74
C PRO A 271 -4.28 5.56 13.86
N ASP A 272 -4.54 6.83 14.14
CA ASP A 272 -5.52 7.27 15.13
C ASP A 272 -6.96 7.40 14.56
N GLY A 273 -7.15 7.12 13.26
CA GLY A 273 -8.45 7.14 12.60
C GLY A 273 -9.08 8.52 12.41
N ARG A 274 -8.29 9.61 12.47
CA ARG A 274 -8.84 10.98 12.34
C ARG A 274 -8.74 11.55 10.94
N PHE A 275 -7.85 11.02 10.12
CA PHE A 275 -7.58 11.54 8.78
C PHE A 275 -7.40 10.40 7.77
N VAL A 276 -7.59 10.73 6.50
CA VAL A 276 -7.19 9.91 5.36
C VAL A 276 -6.40 10.79 4.40
N TRP A 277 -5.27 10.27 3.91
CA TRP A 277 -4.48 10.94 2.88
C TRP A 277 -4.56 10.17 1.57
N ALA A 278 -4.62 10.90 0.46
CA ALA A 278 -4.59 10.33 -0.87
C ALA A 278 -3.51 11.02 -1.72
N ALA A 279 -2.66 10.23 -2.37
CA ALA A 279 -1.75 10.75 -3.38
C ALA A 279 -2.48 10.90 -4.71
N VAL A 280 -2.22 12.01 -5.42
CA VAL A 280 -2.88 12.35 -6.69
C VAL A 280 -1.81 12.69 -7.72
N ARG A 281 -1.51 11.73 -8.61
CA ARG A 281 -0.56 11.89 -9.73
C ARG A 281 -1.13 12.84 -10.77
N GLY A 282 -0.26 13.52 -11.50
CA GLY A 282 -0.61 14.55 -12.49
C GLY A 282 -0.93 15.88 -11.85
N ALA A 283 -1.71 15.91 -10.78
CA ALA A 283 -1.84 17.07 -9.89
C ALA A 283 -0.67 17.20 -8.93
N ASP A 284 0.13 16.14 -8.78
CA ASP A 284 1.31 16.02 -7.93
C ASP A 284 1.07 16.52 -6.50
N ALA A 285 -0.04 16.05 -5.91
CA ALA A 285 -0.55 16.52 -4.64
C ALA A 285 -0.84 15.39 -3.66
N ILE A 286 -0.87 15.73 -2.38
CA ILE A 286 -1.39 14.91 -1.29
C ILE A 286 -2.66 15.57 -0.76
N ALA A 287 -3.80 14.91 -0.98
CA ALA A 287 -5.09 15.34 -0.43
C ALA A 287 -5.22 14.89 1.03
N THR A 288 -5.83 15.73 1.87
CA THR A 288 -6.17 15.43 3.26
C THR A 288 -7.67 15.42 3.43
N LEU A 289 -8.22 14.30 3.92
CA LEU A 289 -9.62 14.18 4.29
C LEU A 289 -9.72 14.07 5.82
N SER A 290 -10.61 14.84 6.42
CA SER A 290 -10.91 14.81 7.86
C SER A 290 -12.04 13.80 8.13
N LEU A 291 -11.91 13.04 9.20
CA LEU A 291 -12.92 12.11 9.72
C LEU A 291 -13.60 12.63 10.99
N ALA A 292 -13.57 13.96 11.20
CA ALA A 292 -14.18 14.58 12.38
C ALA A 292 -15.70 14.31 12.50
N ASP A 293 -16.39 14.09 11.38
CA ASP A 293 -17.82 13.75 11.34
C ASP A 293 -18.08 12.23 11.36
N GLY A 294 -17.05 11.44 11.63
CA GLY A 294 -17.08 9.97 11.65
C GLY A 294 -16.42 9.34 10.43
N ALA A 295 -15.99 8.07 10.57
CA ALA A 295 -15.28 7.31 9.55
C ALA A 295 -16.06 7.17 8.23
N GLU A 296 -17.39 7.13 8.29
CA GLU A 296 -18.27 7.03 7.13
C GLU A 296 -18.46 8.37 6.38
N ARG A 297 -17.94 9.48 6.91
CA ARG A 297 -18.16 10.84 6.36
C ARG A 297 -16.87 11.61 6.19
N PRO A 298 -15.89 11.09 5.43
CA PRO A 298 -14.68 11.82 5.16
C PRO A 298 -14.96 13.11 4.39
N ARG A 299 -14.25 14.18 4.73
CA ARG A 299 -14.38 15.46 4.02
C ARG A 299 -13.01 15.95 3.57
N LEU A 300 -12.87 16.27 2.30
CA LEU A 300 -11.67 16.95 1.79
C LEU A 300 -11.51 18.30 2.46
N VAL A 301 -10.42 18.45 3.22
CA VAL A 301 -10.12 19.68 3.98
C VAL A 301 -8.93 20.45 3.41
N GLY A 302 -8.18 19.87 2.49
CA GLY A 302 -7.09 20.54 1.81
C GLY A 302 -6.22 19.58 0.99
N SER A 303 -5.27 20.16 0.28
CA SER A 303 -4.21 19.42 -0.41
C SER A 303 -2.92 20.22 -0.38
N VAL A 304 -1.80 19.53 -0.41
CA VAL A 304 -0.45 20.12 -0.49
C VAL A 304 0.29 19.50 -1.67
N ASP A 305 1.28 20.24 -2.20
CA ASP A 305 2.21 19.73 -3.20
C ASP A 305 2.98 18.52 -2.63
N CYS A 306 3.13 17.44 -3.41
CA CYS A 306 3.85 16.24 -2.97
C CYS A 306 5.37 16.42 -2.89
N GLY A 307 5.87 17.57 -3.29
CA GLY A 307 7.28 17.92 -3.25
C GLY A 307 8.13 17.28 -4.34
N GLY A 308 7.51 16.63 -5.30
CA GLY A 308 8.10 15.95 -6.43
C GLY A 308 7.10 15.81 -7.57
N SER A 309 7.22 14.77 -8.40
CA SER A 309 6.29 14.52 -9.50
C SER A 309 5.89 13.05 -9.58
N TRP A 310 4.60 12.83 -9.78
CA TRP A 310 3.99 11.51 -9.93
C TRP A 310 4.07 10.67 -8.66
N PRO A 311 3.45 11.13 -7.53
CA PRO A 311 3.44 10.39 -6.26
C PRO A 311 2.69 9.07 -6.44
N ARG A 312 3.45 7.95 -6.53
CA ARG A 312 2.88 6.63 -6.79
C ARG A 312 2.36 5.97 -5.53
N ASP A 313 3.01 6.23 -4.39
CA ASP A 313 2.65 5.68 -3.11
C ASP A 313 2.82 6.70 -1.97
N LEU A 314 2.08 6.46 -0.89
CA LEU A 314 2.20 7.15 0.39
C LEU A 314 2.42 6.13 1.51
N ALA A 315 3.35 6.41 2.40
CA ALA A 315 3.53 5.64 3.61
C ALA A 315 3.47 6.54 4.86
N VAL A 316 2.83 6.05 5.92
CA VAL A 316 2.86 6.67 7.24
C VAL A 316 3.96 5.99 8.06
N ASP A 317 4.78 6.75 8.75
CA ASP A 317 5.77 6.19 9.66
C ASP A 317 5.08 5.50 10.86
N PRO A 318 5.75 4.57 11.57
CA PRO A 318 5.14 3.88 12.70
C PRO A 318 4.67 4.78 13.84
N SER A 319 5.18 6.01 13.91
CA SER A 319 4.73 7.00 14.90
C SER A 319 3.41 7.69 14.53
N GLY A 320 2.96 7.57 13.29
CA GLY A 320 1.79 8.27 12.76
C GLY A 320 1.98 9.78 12.57
N ARG A 321 3.22 10.28 12.75
CA ARG A 321 3.49 11.71 12.71
C ARG A 321 4.06 12.21 11.39
N ARG A 322 4.42 11.28 10.50
CA ARG A 322 5.03 11.63 9.21
C ARG A 322 4.48 10.82 8.06
N LEU A 323 4.36 11.51 6.93
CA LEU A 323 4.04 10.92 5.64
C LEU A 323 5.27 10.93 4.75
N TYR A 324 5.39 9.91 3.89
CA TYR A 324 6.42 9.79 2.86
C TYR A 324 5.75 9.54 1.53
N ALA A 325 6.08 10.34 0.52
CA ALA A 325 5.61 10.20 -0.85
C ALA A 325 6.73 9.66 -1.73
N ALA A 326 6.49 8.54 -2.40
CA ALA A 326 7.39 8.02 -3.42
C ALA A 326 7.02 8.63 -4.77
N ASN A 327 7.86 9.54 -5.27
CA ASN A 327 7.62 10.31 -6.48
C ASN A 327 8.37 9.68 -7.67
N GLU A 328 7.65 8.90 -8.47
CA GLU A 328 8.23 8.05 -9.53
C GLU A 328 8.97 8.87 -10.59
N ARG A 329 8.37 9.97 -11.09
CA ARG A 329 8.92 10.75 -12.21
C ARG A 329 10.00 11.74 -11.82
N SER A 330 9.89 12.37 -10.66
CA SER A 330 10.98 13.21 -10.14
C SER A 330 12.13 12.39 -9.56
N GLY A 331 11.90 11.10 -9.25
CA GLY A 331 12.93 10.19 -8.77
C GLY A 331 13.41 10.54 -7.37
N ASP A 332 12.47 10.78 -6.46
CA ASP A 332 12.77 11.12 -5.06
C ASP A 332 11.69 10.57 -4.10
N VAL A 333 12.04 10.51 -2.84
CA VAL A 333 11.11 10.33 -1.74
C VAL A 333 11.07 11.62 -0.92
N THR A 334 9.89 12.21 -0.81
CA THR A 334 9.66 13.41 0.01
C THR A 334 8.98 13.01 1.31
N TRP A 335 9.38 13.63 2.44
CA TRP A 335 8.70 13.42 3.71
C TRP A 335 8.12 14.70 4.27
N PHE A 336 7.08 14.53 5.09
CA PHE A 336 6.24 15.59 5.63
C PHE A 336 6.00 15.36 7.11
N ASP A 337 6.09 16.40 7.92
CA ASP A 337 5.50 16.39 9.26
C ASP A 337 3.99 16.58 9.13
N VAL A 338 3.21 15.79 9.84
CA VAL A 338 1.75 15.90 9.89
C VAL A 338 1.35 16.78 11.06
N ASP A 339 0.57 17.83 10.78
CA ASP A 339 -0.03 18.63 11.84
C ASP A 339 -1.08 17.79 12.61
N PRO A 340 -0.92 17.56 13.91
CA PRO A 340 -1.77 16.64 14.66
C PRO A 340 -3.21 17.14 14.86
N LEU A 341 -3.51 18.41 14.62
CA LEU A 341 -4.85 18.99 14.76
C LEU A 341 -5.62 18.96 13.45
N THR A 342 -4.94 19.26 12.35
CA THR A 342 -5.57 19.44 11.04
C THR A 342 -5.32 18.29 10.07
N GLY A 343 -4.36 17.41 10.36
CA GLY A 343 -3.92 16.33 9.46
C GLY A 343 -3.12 16.83 8.25
N GLN A 344 -2.89 18.14 8.11
CA GLN A 344 -2.22 18.71 6.94
C GLN A 344 -0.73 18.35 6.95
N PRO A 345 -0.21 17.76 5.86
CA PRO A 345 1.22 17.49 5.72
C PRO A 345 1.99 18.80 5.46
N ARG A 346 3.12 18.96 6.12
CA ARG A 346 4.06 20.05 5.88
C ARG A 346 5.40 19.48 5.47
N ARG A 347 5.86 19.82 4.27
CA ARG A 347 7.12 19.30 3.73
C ARG A 347 8.29 19.56 4.68
N ALA A 348 9.04 18.49 5.00
CA ALA A 348 10.21 18.51 5.88
C ALA A 348 11.52 18.23 5.13
N GLY A 349 11.49 17.44 4.04
CA GLY A 349 12.67 17.17 3.24
C GLY A 349 12.42 16.21 2.09
N SER A 350 13.48 15.86 1.36
CA SER A 350 13.47 14.85 0.31
C SER A 350 14.84 14.20 0.14
N VAL A 351 14.87 13.01 -0.46
CA VAL A 351 16.09 12.31 -0.86
C VAL A 351 15.91 11.72 -2.26
N ALA A 352 16.95 11.78 -3.08
CA ALA A 352 16.93 11.23 -4.44
C ALA A 352 16.92 9.69 -4.40
N VAL A 353 15.88 9.09 -4.97
CA VAL A 353 15.73 7.66 -5.23
C VAL A 353 15.08 7.52 -6.62
N PRO A 354 15.87 7.32 -7.68
CA PRO A 354 15.36 7.29 -9.04
C PRO A 354 14.25 6.27 -9.24
N ALA A 355 13.18 6.68 -9.91
CA ALA A 355 11.97 5.88 -10.18
C ALA A 355 11.35 5.24 -8.93
N ALA A 356 11.32 5.95 -7.78
CA ALA A 356 10.76 5.48 -6.51
C ALA A 356 9.26 5.17 -6.65
N THR A 357 8.83 4.03 -6.10
CA THR A 357 7.45 3.53 -6.27
C THR A 357 6.69 3.30 -4.99
N CYS A 358 7.36 2.91 -3.91
CA CYS A 358 6.75 2.65 -2.60
C CYS A 358 7.78 2.78 -1.47
N VAL A 359 7.28 2.93 -0.24
CA VAL A 359 8.09 2.99 0.99
C VAL A 359 7.49 2.08 2.05
N VAL A 360 8.33 1.22 2.66
CA VAL A 360 7.93 0.34 3.77
C VAL A 360 8.90 0.53 4.95
N PHE A 361 8.36 0.64 6.16
CA PHE A 361 9.13 0.78 7.40
C PHE A 361 9.31 -0.57 8.12
N VAL A 362 10.54 -0.81 8.63
CA VAL A 362 10.94 -1.99 9.39
C VAL A 362 11.69 -1.61 10.66
#